data_4241c1bbbb28e778e19d358ba481df76
#
_entry.id   4241c1bbbb28e778e19d358ba481df76
#
_cell.length_a   1.000
_cell.length_b   1.000
_cell.length_c   1.000
_cell.angle_alpha   90.00
_cell.angle_beta   90.00
_cell.angle_gamma   90.00
#
_symmetry.space_group_name_H-M   'P 1'
#
loop_
_entity.id
_entity.type
_entity.pdbx_description
1 polymer ?
#
loop_
_entity_poly.entity_id
_entity_poly.type
_entity_poly.pdbx_seq_one_letter_code
_entity_poly.pdbx_strand_id
1 'polypeptide(L)'
;MPELPEVEIVKQSLSQNIQQKKIQKVIIKNRNLRFKIPSKFEQLLKNKFIVKVSRFSKYLIFNFSDRSFCLVHLGMSGTIHLIKKNNLNNFTNTSFYNSLNLPKKHNHVEIQLKNLKIIYNDPRRFGFFRYIKN
;
A
#
# COMPACT_ATOMS: atom_id res chain seq x y z
N MET A 1 4.60 17.09 -0.84
CA MET A 1 5.26 15.87 -1.33
C MET A 1 5.97 15.19 -0.17
N PRO A 2 5.72 13.90 0.06
CA PRO A 2 6.48 13.20 1.10
C PRO A 2 7.98 13.22 0.80
N GLU A 3 8.75 13.68 1.78
CA GLU A 3 10.19 13.72 1.66
C GLU A 3 10.78 12.34 1.99
N LEU A 4 12.07 12.17 1.70
CA LEU A 4 12.73 10.88 1.89
C LEU A 4 12.59 10.33 3.33
N PRO A 5 12.75 11.13 4.41
CA PRO A 5 12.56 10.61 5.76
C PRO A 5 11.15 10.10 6.02
N GLU A 6 10.13 10.74 5.46
CA GLU A 6 8.74 10.31 5.62
C GLU A 6 8.47 9.00 4.89
N VAL A 7 9.03 8.85 3.68
CA VAL A 7 8.91 7.59 2.92
C VAL A 7 9.60 6.45 3.68
N GLU A 8 10.74 6.74 4.30
CA GLU A 8 11.46 5.74 5.10
C GLU A 8 10.65 5.29 6.31
N ILE A 9 9.94 6.23 6.98
CA ILE A 9 9.05 5.90 8.10
C ILE A 9 7.92 4.98 7.64
N VAL A 10 7.30 5.29 6.49
CA VAL A 10 6.25 4.44 5.92
C VAL A 10 6.81 3.05 5.62
N LYS A 11 8.00 2.97 5.00
CA LYS A 11 8.65 1.70 4.69
C LYS A 11 8.87 0.87 5.94
N GLN A 12 9.39 1.48 7.01
CA GLN A 12 9.65 0.77 8.26
C GLN A 12 8.36 0.25 8.89
N SER A 13 7.31 1.05 8.90
CA SER A 13 6.02 0.64 9.45
C SER A 13 5.42 -0.53 8.65
N LEU A 14 5.48 -0.45 7.33
CA LEU A 14 5.02 -1.55 6.48
C LEU A 14 5.86 -2.80 6.72
N SER A 15 7.19 -2.67 6.76
CA SER A 15 8.07 -3.81 7.01
C SER A 15 7.71 -4.54 8.30
N GLN A 16 7.42 -3.80 9.36
CA GLN A 16 7.10 -4.39 10.65
C GLN A 16 5.75 -5.11 10.66
N ASN A 17 4.83 -4.71 9.80
CA ASN A 17 3.44 -5.17 9.89
C ASN A 17 3.02 -6.14 8.78
N ILE A 18 3.60 -6.06 7.58
CA ILE A 18 3.12 -6.84 6.45
C ILE A 18 4.14 -7.83 5.88
N GLN A 19 5.40 -7.79 6.31
CA GLN A 19 6.37 -8.77 5.84
C GLN A 19 5.97 -10.19 6.25
N GLN A 20 6.25 -11.14 5.37
CA GLN A 20 5.91 -12.55 5.56
C GLN A 20 4.40 -12.78 5.62
N LYS A 21 3.62 -11.95 4.94
CA LYS A 21 2.17 -12.10 4.84
C LYS A 21 1.72 -12.20 3.40
N LYS A 22 0.60 -12.87 3.21
CA LYS A 22 0.02 -13.11 1.90
C LYS A 22 -1.09 -12.10 1.62
N ILE A 23 -1.13 -11.59 0.40
CA ILE A 23 -2.23 -10.73 -0.06
C ILE A 23 -3.44 -11.61 -0.32
N GLN A 24 -4.55 -11.34 0.37
CA GLN A 24 -5.79 -12.08 0.20
C GLN A 24 -6.68 -11.50 -0.88
N LYS A 25 -6.73 -10.17 -0.98
CA LYS A 25 -7.60 -9.47 -1.91
C LYS A 25 -7.09 -8.06 -2.16
N VAL A 26 -7.31 -7.57 -3.37
CA VAL A 26 -7.02 -6.18 -3.74
C VAL A 26 -8.29 -5.57 -4.30
N ILE A 27 -8.66 -4.39 -3.82
CA ILE A 27 -9.82 -3.63 -4.28
C ILE A 27 -9.33 -2.31 -4.81
N ILE A 28 -9.64 -2.01 -6.08
CA ILE A 28 -9.29 -0.73 -6.71
C ILE A 28 -10.57 0.08 -6.82
N LYS A 29 -10.64 1.16 -6.05
CA LYS A 29 -11.80 2.06 -6.06
C LYS A 29 -11.67 3.15 -7.13
N ASN A 30 -10.43 3.53 -7.47
CA ASN A 30 -10.18 4.48 -8.55
C ASN A 30 -8.85 4.10 -9.23
N ARG A 31 -8.95 3.74 -10.52
CA ARG A 31 -7.77 3.34 -11.31
C ARG A 31 -7.01 4.54 -11.88
N ASN A 32 -7.61 5.73 -11.85
CA ASN A 32 -7.07 6.90 -12.54
C ASN A 32 -6.10 7.67 -11.66
N LEU A 33 -5.00 7.02 -11.30
CA LEU A 33 -3.86 7.66 -10.64
C LEU A 33 -2.96 8.30 -11.70
N ARG A 34 -1.74 8.68 -11.34
CA ARG A 34 -0.79 9.26 -12.30
C ARG A 34 -0.65 8.38 -13.54
N PHE A 35 -0.51 7.08 -13.33
CA PHE A 35 -0.61 6.08 -14.39
C PHE A 35 -1.81 5.20 -14.07
N LYS A 36 -2.63 4.93 -15.06
CA LYS A 36 -3.82 4.13 -14.86
C LYS A 36 -3.44 2.73 -14.38
N ILE A 37 -4.10 2.27 -13.32
CA ILE A 37 -3.89 0.92 -12.81
C ILE A 37 -4.50 -0.07 -13.81
N PRO A 38 -3.71 -1.06 -14.32
CA PRO A 38 -4.23 -2.03 -15.29
C PRO A 38 -5.39 -2.84 -14.72
N SER A 39 -6.28 -3.29 -15.60
CA SER A 39 -7.47 -4.05 -15.20
C SER A 39 -7.14 -5.38 -14.52
N LYS A 40 -5.96 -5.94 -14.77
CA LYS A 40 -5.54 -7.22 -14.20
C LYS A 40 -4.74 -7.08 -12.91
N PHE A 41 -4.53 -5.85 -12.43
CA PHE A 41 -3.67 -5.59 -11.28
C PHE A 41 -4.11 -6.39 -10.05
N GLU A 42 -5.42 -6.39 -9.76
CA GLU A 42 -5.96 -7.11 -8.60
C GLU A 42 -5.66 -8.61 -8.67
N GLN A 43 -5.84 -9.20 -9.85
CA GLN A 43 -5.58 -10.62 -10.06
C GLN A 43 -4.09 -10.94 -9.95
N LEU A 44 -3.24 -10.05 -10.42
CA LEU A 44 -1.78 -10.25 -10.37
C LEU A 44 -1.26 -10.25 -8.94
N LEU A 45 -1.82 -9.40 -8.08
CA LEU A 45 -1.36 -9.31 -6.69
C LEU A 45 -2.03 -10.30 -5.75
N LYS A 46 -3.23 -10.78 -6.10
CA LYS A 46 -3.94 -11.73 -5.24
C LYS A 46 -3.11 -12.99 -5.03
N ASN A 47 -3.02 -13.42 -3.80
CA ASN A 47 -2.27 -14.61 -3.37
C ASN A 47 -0.74 -14.46 -3.44
N LYS A 48 -0.22 -13.28 -3.76
CA LYS A 48 1.21 -13.01 -3.66
C LYS A 48 1.65 -13.00 -2.20
N PHE A 49 2.79 -13.60 -1.93
CA PHE A 49 3.38 -13.58 -0.59
C PHE A 49 4.41 -12.46 -0.51
N ILE A 50 4.26 -11.56 0.44
CA ILE A 50 5.17 -10.41 0.63
C ILE A 50 6.37 -10.88 1.43
N VAL A 51 7.53 -10.99 0.79
CA VAL A 51 8.76 -11.38 1.46
C VAL A 51 9.29 -10.24 2.30
N LYS A 52 9.36 -9.06 1.70
CA LYS A 52 9.85 -7.86 2.39
C LYS A 52 9.34 -6.61 1.71
N VAL A 53 9.36 -5.51 2.47
CA VAL A 53 9.14 -4.16 1.94
C VAL A 53 10.48 -3.44 1.99
N SER A 54 10.90 -2.89 0.86
CA SER A 54 12.13 -2.14 0.76
C SER A 54 11.85 -0.76 0.15
N ARG A 55 12.89 0.04 0.02
CA ARG A 55 12.79 1.39 -0.52
C ARG A 55 13.97 1.65 -1.45
N PHE A 56 13.69 2.28 -2.58
CA PHE A 56 14.72 2.84 -3.43
C PHE A 56 14.34 4.29 -3.72
N SER A 57 15.18 5.23 -3.28
CA SER A 57 14.84 6.66 -3.33
C SER A 57 13.47 6.88 -2.68
N LYS A 58 12.52 7.51 -3.37
CA LYS A 58 11.16 7.73 -2.86
C LYS A 58 10.16 6.66 -3.28
N TYR A 59 10.64 5.54 -3.83
CA TYR A 59 9.80 4.40 -4.17
C TYR A 59 9.73 3.41 -3.03
N LEU A 60 8.53 2.99 -2.67
CA LEU A 60 8.31 1.81 -1.83
C LEU A 60 8.27 0.59 -2.74
N ILE A 61 8.83 -0.51 -2.29
CA ILE A 61 8.91 -1.73 -3.10
C ILE A 61 8.38 -2.89 -2.28
N PHE A 62 7.27 -3.48 -2.73
CA PHE A 62 6.72 -4.71 -2.16
C PHE A 62 7.33 -5.87 -2.93
N ASN A 63 8.21 -6.63 -2.29
CA ASN A 63 8.90 -7.75 -2.92
C ASN A 63 8.15 -9.04 -2.65
N PHE A 64 7.81 -9.78 -3.71
CA PHE A 64 7.05 -11.03 -3.61
C PHE A 64 7.95 -12.24 -3.73
N SER A 65 7.46 -13.40 -3.23
CA SER A 65 8.25 -14.63 -3.19
C SER A 65 8.59 -15.20 -4.58
N ASP A 66 7.81 -14.83 -5.60
CA ASP A 66 8.08 -15.24 -6.98
C ASP A 66 9.06 -14.31 -7.71
N ARG A 67 9.71 -13.41 -6.98
CA ARG A 67 10.66 -12.41 -7.47
C ARG A 67 10.04 -11.29 -8.29
N SER A 68 8.71 -11.25 -8.41
CA SER A 68 8.04 -10.06 -8.91
C SER A 68 7.97 -9.02 -7.79
N PHE A 69 7.65 -7.78 -8.13
CA PHE A 69 7.52 -6.73 -7.12
C PHE A 69 6.56 -5.65 -7.57
N CYS A 70 6.11 -4.85 -6.61
CA CYS A 70 5.23 -3.72 -6.87
C CYS A 70 5.91 -2.44 -6.39
N LEU A 71 6.07 -1.49 -7.30
CA LEU A 71 6.56 -0.16 -6.99
C LEU A 71 5.38 0.71 -6.58
N VAL A 72 5.55 1.47 -5.50
CA VAL A 72 4.56 2.42 -5.03
C VAL A 72 5.23 3.77 -4.84
N HIS A 73 4.66 4.81 -5.44
CA HIS A 73 5.10 6.18 -5.28
C HIS A 73 3.96 7.00 -4.71
N LEU A 74 4.23 7.77 -3.66
CA LEU A 74 3.18 8.51 -2.96
C LEU A 74 2.80 9.83 -3.64
N GLY A 75 3.56 10.25 -4.65
CA GLY A 75 3.27 11.50 -5.37
C GLY A 75 3.38 12.71 -4.48
N MET A 76 2.42 13.63 -4.61
CA MET A 76 2.39 14.88 -3.85
C MET A 76 1.60 14.75 -2.55
N SER A 77 0.53 13.96 -2.54
CA SER A 77 -0.42 13.93 -1.42
C SER A 77 -0.79 12.51 -1.00
N GLY A 78 -0.08 11.50 -1.50
CA GLY A 78 -0.39 10.11 -1.16
C GLY A 78 -0.01 9.76 0.26
N THR A 79 -0.86 8.99 0.93
CA THR A 79 -0.62 8.45 2.25
C THR A 79 -1.01 6.98 2.29
N ILE A 80 -0.37 6.24 3.17
CA ILE A 80 -0.68 4.83 3.40
C ILE A 80 -1.26 4.72 4.81
N HIS A 81 -2.39 4.04 4.92
CA HIS A 81 -3.03 3.77 6.20
C HIS A 81 -3.09 2.27 6.43
N LEU A 82 -2.67 1.84 7.60
CA LEU A 82 -2.70 0.44 7.99
C LEU A 82 -3.84 0.25 8.98
N ILE A 83 -4.82 -0.57 8.63
CA ILE A 83 -5.99 -0.82 9.46
C ILE A 83 -5.85 -2.24 10.01
N LYS A 84 -5.67 -2.34 11.33
CA LYS A 84 -5.51 -3.62 12.00
C LYS A 84 -6.81 -4.06 12.63
N LYS A 85 -7.15 -5.35 12.50
CA LYS A 85 -8.28 -5.93 13.19
C LYS A 85 -7.91 -6.16 14.66
N ASN A 86 -8.73 -5.66 15.58
CA ASN A 86 -8.50 -5.87 17.00
C ASN A 86 -9.22 -7.15 17.49
N ASN A 87 -9.12 -7.44 18.80
CA ASN A 87 -9.70 -8.62 19.40
C ASN A 87 -11.23 -8.63 19.38
N LEU A 88 -11.87 -7.50 19.10
CA LEU A 88 -13.33 -7.36 19.00
C LEU A 88 -13.82 -7.38 17.56
N ASN A 89 -12.96 -7.79 16.62
CA ASN A 89 -13.23 -7.79 15.18
C ASN A 89 -13.43 -6.41 14.58
N ASN A 90 -13.00 -5.36 15.28
CA ASN A 90 -12.97 -3.99 14.76
C ASN A 90 -11.58 -3.68 14.22
N PHE A 91 -11.52 -2.76 13.26
CA PHE A 91 -10.25 -2.31 12.71
C PHE A 91 -9.81 -1.01 13.37
N THR A 92 -8.52 -0.92 13.68
CA THR A 92 -7.90 0.28 14.24
C THR A 92 -6.97 0.88 13.19
N ASN A 93 -7.19 2.15 12.88
CA ASN A 93 -6.35 2.85 11.92
C ASN A 93 -4.99 3.18 12.54
N THR A 94 -3.92 2.83 11.84
CA THR A 94 -2.57 3.25 12.17
C THR A 94 -2.04 4.00 10.96
N SER A 95 -1.98 5.32 11.05
CA SER A 95 -1.45 6.14 9.97
C SER A 95 0.05 6.25 10.10
N PHE A 96 0.74 6.15 8.98
CA PHE A 96 2.20 6.27 8.93
C PHE A 96 2.66 7.68 8.59
N TYR A 97 1.72 8.57 8.25
CA TYR A 97 2.06 9.88 7.76
C TYR A 97 0.92 10.86 8.07
N ASN A 98 1.16 11.79 8.93
CA ASN A 98 0.35 12.95 9.27
C ASN A 98 -0.94 12.73 10.06
N SER A 99 -1.66 11.64 9.91
CA SER A 99 -2.97 11.51 10.56
C SER A 99 -3.21 10.10 11.07
N LEU A 100 -3.83 10.01 12.26
CA LEU A 100 -4.27 8.74 12.83
C LEU A 100 -5.66 8.34 12.34
N ASN A 101 -6.38 9.24 11.68
CA ASN A 101 -7.74 8.99 11.22
C ASN A 101 -7.73 8.64 9.73
N LEU A 102 -8.45 7.58 9.36
CA LEU A 102 -8.63 7.24 7.96
C LEU A 102 -9.51 8.29 7.30
N PRO A 103 -9.04 8.96 6.24
CA PRO A 103 -9.88 9.90 5.50
C PRO A 103 -11.08 9.19 4.87
N LYS A 104 -12.20 9.91 4.76
CA LYS A 104 -13.43 9.37 4.17
C LYS A 104 -13.40 9.39 2.64
N LYS A 105 -12.59 10.26 2.05
CA LYS A 105 -12.51 10.44 0.59
C LYS A 105 -11.12 10.10 0.07
N HIS A 106 -11.04 9.74 -1.20
CA HIS A 106 -9.78 9.55 -1.94
C HIS A 106 -9.01 8.29 -1.54
N ASN A 107 -9.71 7.28 -1.01
CA ASN A 107 -9.15 5.96 -0.77
C ASN A 107 -9.24 5.14 -2.05
N HIS A 108 -8.15 5.07 -2.80
CA HIS A 108 -8.16 4.52 -4.16
C HIS A 108 -7.83 3.05 -4.24
N VAL A 109 -6.97 2.57 -3.34
CA VAL A 109 -6.48 1.19 -3.36
C VAL A 109 -6.59 0.60 -1.96
N GLU A 110 -7.13 -0.60 -1.87
CA GLU A 110 -7.20 -1.36 -0.64
C GLU A 110 -6.57 -2.73 -0.87
N ILE A 111 -5.59 -3.08 -0.04
CA ILE A 111 -4.93 -4.39 -0.07
C ILE A 111 -5.25 -5.10 1.23
N GLN A 112 -5.93 -6.24 1.15
CA GLN A 112 -6.36 -7.00 2.32
C GLN A 112 -5.42 -8.17 2.59
N LEU A 113 -4.96 -8.26 3.83
CA LEU A 113 -4.19 -9.36 4.38
C LEU A 113 -4.96 -9.93 5.57
N LYS A 114 -4.45 -11.01 6.17
CA LYS A 114 -5.12 -11.60 7.34
C LYS A 114 -5.12 -10.60 8.50
N ASN A 115 -6.30 -10.23 8.99
CA ASN A 115 -6.51 -9.31 10.12
C ASN A 115 -5.91 -7.91 9.91
N LEU A 116 -5.74 -7.51 8.65
CA LEU A 116 -5.03 -6.28 8.33
C LEU A 116 -5.40 -5.84 6.94
N LYS A 117 -5.53 -4.52 6.72
CA LYS A 117 -5.64 -4.00 5.37
C LYS A 117 -4.84 -2.72 5.21
N ILE A 118 -4.35 -2.51 4.01
CA ILE A 118 -3.58 -1.34 3.62
C ILE A 118 -4.46 -0.48 2.73
N ILE A 119 -4.58 0.80 3.07
CA ILE A 119 -5.38 1.77 2.31
C ILE A 119 -4.44 2.83 1.75
N TYR A 120 -4.50 3.04 0.44
CA TYR A 120 -3.80 4.14 -0.20
C TYR A 120 -4.77 5.29 -0.45
N ASN A 121 -4.46 6.45 0.13
CA ASN A 121 -5.23 7.68 -0.02
C ASN A 121 -4.41 8.71 -0.78
N ASP A 122 -5.02 9.39 -1.75
CA ASP A 122 -4.29 10.38 -2.54
C ASP A 122 -5.27 11.37 -3.20
N PRO A 123 -5.53 12.52 -2.56
CA PRO A 123 -6.46 13.50 -3.14
C PRO A 123 -6.06 13.99 -4.53
N ARG A 124 -4.77 14.16 -4.78
CA ARG A 124 -4.28 14.69 -6.06
C ARG A 124 -4.03 13.62 -7.12
N ARG A 125 -3.99 12.35 -6.72
CA ARG A 125 -3.80 11.20 -7.61
C ARG A 125 -2.50 11.26 -8.43
N PHE A 126 -1.44 11.83 -7.84
CA PHE A 126 -0.13 11.94 -8.49
C PHE A 126 0.79 10.77 -8.15
N GLY A 127 0.40 9.92 -7.19
CA GLY A 127 1.12 8.71 -6.92
C GLY A 127 0.78 7.60 -7.91
N PHE A 128 1.41 6.45 -7.76
CA PHE A 128 1.11 5.33 -8.65
C PHE A 128 1.55 4.00 -8.05
N PHE A 129 0.96 2.93 -8.59
CA PHE A 129 1.31 1.53 -8.31
C PHE A 129 1.74 0.91 -9.63
N ARG A 130 2.86 0.20 -9.63
CA ARG A 130 3.32 -0.48 -10.82
C ARG A 130 3.83 -1.88 -10.49
N TYR A 131 3.16 -2.90 -11.03
CA TYR A 131 3.58 -4.28 -10.88
C TYR A 131 4.64 -4.60 -11.92
N ILE A 132 5.75 -5.21 -11.48
CA ILE A 132 6.85 -5.60 -12.35
C ILE A 132 7.07 -7.10 -12.21
N LYS A 133 6.86 -7.79 -13.32
CA LYS A 133 7.06 -9.22 -13.41
C LYS A 133 8.55 -9.52 -13.52
N ASN A 134 8.96 -10.57 -12.86
CA ASN A 134 10.34 -11.02 -12.97
C ASN A 134 10.64 -11.59 -14.35
#